data_313c289bb2234a86e26d4c079900258f
#
_entry.id   313c289bb2234a86e26d4c079900258f
#
_cell.length_a   1.000
_cell.length_b   1.000
_cell.length_c   1.000
_cell.angle_alpha   90.00
_cell.angle_beta   90.00
_cell.angle_gamma   90.00
#
_symmetry.space_group_name_H-M   'P 1'
#
loop_
_entity.id
_entity.type
_entity.pdbx_description
1 polymer ?
#
loop_
_entity_poly.entity_id
_entity_poly.type
_entity_poly.pdbx_seq_one_letter_code
_entity_poly.pdbx_strand_id
1 'polypeptide(L)'
;MIRAVRALPLLLFPALSLLLAGCGTEKAGAGSGTPGATSSSAAVTATSAEIASRARSLGFDPDLVYVIDPPGFTLAEQSVGVSDVGLSVAYTDLKTGVVITLRVEPGTMTDANCTTQAAFSEHMTCVRDGNAWYRTGGGTIEYVMAQKGHLVHVDAEQGKVTREVLRKSAQSLRRPYKSELPVILPPARTAVPVERGDLPTNGDGAPNNEVGKGG
;
A
#
# COMPACT_ATOMS: atom_id res chain seq x y z
N MET A 1 -46.43 -9.97 -38.67
CA MET A 1 -46.48 -11.31 -39.33
C MET A 1 -45.39 -12.19 -38.77
N ILE A 2 -45.78 -13.34 -38.22
CA ILE A 2 -45.07 -14.62 -38.04
C ILE A 2 -43.87 -14.64 -37.06
N ARG A 3 -44.12 -15.00 -35.86
CA ARG A 3 -43.80 -16.14 -34.97
C ARG A 3 -42.73 -17.13 -35.47
N ALA A 4 -41.68 -17.32 -34.67
CA ALA A 4 -41.06 -18.64 -34.51
C ALA A 4 -40.48 -18.78 -33.10
N VAL A 5 -41.17 -19.55 -32.32
CA VAL A 5 -40.75 -20.18 -31.04
C VAL A 5 -39.86 -21.36 -31.40
N ARG A 6 -38.73 -21.53 -30.76
CA ARG A 6 -38.00 -22.80 -30.73
C ARG A 6 -37.58 -23.16 -29.31
N ALA A 7 -38.03 -24.35 -28.97
CA ALA A 7 -38.00 -25.01 -27.68
C ALA A 7 -36.62 -25.52 -27.24
N LEU A 8 -36.53 -25.69 -25.92
CA LEU A 8 -35.55 -26.44 -25.12
C LEU A 8 -35.25 -27.86 -25.63
N PRO A 9 -34.07 -28.42 -25.23
CA PRO A 9 -34.22 -29.60 -24.38
C PRO A 9 -33.39 -29.52 -23.07
N LEU A 10 -34.07 -29.93 -22.01
CA LEU A 10 -33.52 -30.41 -20.74
C LEU A 10 -32.57 -31.61 -21.01
N LEU A 11 -31.36 -31.57 -20.42
CA LEU A 11 -30.59 -32.78 -20.16
C LEU A 11 -30.31 -32.87 -18.68
N LEU A 12 -31.03 -33.77 -18.04
CA LEU A 12 -30.72 -34.32 -16.71
C LEU A 12 -29.38 -35.09 -16.78
N PHE A 13 -28.48 -34.83 -15.85
CA PHE A 13 -27.42 -35.78 -15.49
C PHE A 13 -27.42 -36.05 -13.98
N PRO A 14 -27.32 -37.34 -13.61
CA PRO A 14 -27.54 -37.78 -12.24
C PRO A 14 -26.30 -37.61 -11.36
N ALA A 15 -26.57 -37.50 -10.06
CA ALA A 15 -25.67 -37.53 -8.96
C ALA A 15 -24.79 -38.80 -8.91
N LEU A 16 -23.49 -38.63 -8.62
CA LEU A 16 -22.66 -39.71 -8.10
C LEU A 16 -21.86 -39.18 -6.89
N SER A 17 -22.39 -39.51 -5.72
CA SER A 17 -21.77 -39.33 -4.41
C SER A 17 -20.69 -40.41 -4.20
N LEU A 18 -19.46 -40.02 -3.94
CA LEU A 18 -18.45 -40.90 -3.35
C LEU A 18 -17.85 -40.23 -2.08
N LEU A 19 -18.35 -40.71 -0.96
CA LEU A 19 -17.76 -40.56 0.36
C LEU A 19 -16.52 -41.46 0.45
N LEU A 20 -15.35 -40.90 0.70
CA LEU A 20 -14.21 -41.63 1.22
C LEU A 20 -13.71 -40.92 2.49
N ALA A 21 -14.17 -41.44 3.61
CA ALA A 21 -13.57 -41.27 4.91
C ALA A 21 -12.30 -42.12 4.98
N GLY A 22 -11.17 -41.49 5.22
CA GLY A 22 -9.88 -42.14 5.47
C GLY A 22 -9.24 -41.59 6.72
N CYS A 23 -9.57 -42.15 7.88
CA CYS A 23 -8.73 -42.08 9.06
C CYS A 23 -7.54 -43.00 8.86
N GLY A 24 -6.33 -42.50 8.97
CA GLY A 24 -5.07 -43.28 8.98
C GLY A 24 -4.15 -42.79 10.07
N THR A 25 -4.01 -43.64 11.07
CA THR A 25 -3.15 -43.57 12.25
C THR A 25 -1.66 -43.53 11.91
N GLU A 26 -0.91 -42.88 12.78
CA GLU A 26 0.55 -42.79 12.85
C GLU A 26 1.30 -44.10 12.76
N LYS A 27 2.45 -44.12 12.08
CA LYS A 27 3.60 -44.91 12.49
C LYS A 27 4.90 -44.27 11.99
N ALA A 28 5.81 -44.06 12.93
CA ALA A 28 7.17 -43.58 12.70
C ALA A 28 7.97 -44.49 11.76
N GLY A 29 8.72 -43.94 10.82
CA GLY A 29 9.68 -44.60 10.00
C GLY A 29 10.57 -43.62 9.29
N ALA A 30 11.85 -43.65 9.58
CA ALA A 30 12.89 -42.83 9.00
C ALA A 30 13.08 -43.10 7.48
N GLY A 31 13.34 -42.07 6.70
CA GLY A 31 13.97 -42.24 5.39
C GLY A 31 13.56 -41.25 4.31
N SER A 32 14.54 -40.49 3.84
CA SER A 32 14.69 -39.85 2.53
C SER A 32 13.84 -38.62 2.20
N GLY A 33 14.57 -37.53 2.00
CA GLY A 33 14.08 -36.21 1.62
C GLY A 33 13.26 -36.18 0.35
N THR A 34 12.10 -35.57 0.50
CA THR A 34 11.32 -35.04 -0.63
C THR A 34 11.40 -33.51 -0.52
N PRO A 35 11.59 -32.76 -1.64
CA PRO A 35 11.60 -31.30 -1.60
C PRO A 35 10.28 -30.81 -1.03
N GLY A 36 10.37 -30.07 0.08
CA GLY A 36 9.23 -29.56 0.80
C GLY A 36 8.26 -28.81 -0.12
N ALA A 37 7.01 -29.22 -0.09
CA ALA A 37 5.92 -28.38 -0.49
C ALA A 37 6.03 -27.07 0.29
N THR A 38 6.33 -25.98 -0.39
CA THR A 38 6.29 -24.64 0.18
C THR A 38 4.82 -24.40 0.54
N SER A 39 4.48 -24.61 1.82
CA SER A 39 3.20 -24.16 2.34
C SER A 39 3.15 -22.67 2.15
N SER A 40 2.39 -22.21 1.15
CA SER A 40 2.02 -20.82 0.99
C SER A 40 1.25 -20.44 2.25
N SER A 41 1.97 -19.92 3.23
CA SER A 41 1.36 -19.38 4.44
C SER A 41 0.50 -18.21 3.97
N ALA A 42 -0.82 -18.34 4.11
CA ALA A 42 -1.74 -17.28 3.76
C ALA A 42 -1.29 -15.99 4.47
N ALA A 43 -1.12 -14.91 3.70
CA ALA A 43 -0.67 -13.64 4.26
C ALA A 43 -1.68 -13.15 5.30
N VAL A 44 -1.24 -13.00 6.55
CA VAL A 44 -2.10 -12.58 7.66
C VAL A 44 -2.08 -11.05 7.74
N THR A 45 -3.26 -10.43 7.62
CA THR A 45 -3.42 -8.99 7.79
C THR A 45 -3.03 -8.57 9.21
N ALA A 46 -2.31 -7.47 9.36
CA ALA A 46 -2.00 -6.90 10.65
C ALA A 46 -3.29 -6.43 11.36
N THR A 47 -3.37 -6.65 12.65
CA THR A 47 -4.53 -6.19 13.42
C THR A 47 -4.53 -4.67 13.57
N SER A 48 -5.73 -4.08 13.73
CA SER A 48 -5.84 -2.64 13.99
C SER A 48 -5.07 -2.21 15.24
N ALA A 49 -4.97 -3.07 16.25
CA ALA A 49 -4.20 -2.81 17.46
C ALA A 49 -2.68 -2.76 17.21
N GLU A 50 -2.15 -3.67 16.40
CA GLU A 50 -0.73 -3.67 16.00
C GLU A 50 -0.38 -2.43 15.19
N ILE A 51 -1.23 -2.07 14.20
CA ILE A 51 -1.06 -0.85 13.39
C ILE A 51 -1.11 0.38 14.31
N ALA A 52 -2.13 0.47 15.18
CA ALA A 52 -2.32 1.61 16.07
C ALA A 52 -1.16 1.79 17.07
N SER A 53 -0.63 0.69 17.61
CA SER A 53 0.51 0.73 18.52
C SER A 53 1.75 1.34 17.85
N ARG A 54 2.08 0.89 16.65
CA ARG A 54 3.25 1.39 15.91
C ARG A 54 3.05 2.81 15.38
N ALA A 55 1.88 3.11 14.81
CA ALA A 55 1.56 4.43 14.28
C ALA A 55 1.64 5.51 15.36
N ARG A 56 1.03 5.25 16.53
CA ARG A 56 1.09 6.21 17.66
C ARG A 56 2.50 6.43 18.17
N SER A 57 3.35 5.42 18.19
CA SER A 57 4.75 5.59 18.60
C SER A 57 5.56 6.48 17.66
N LEU A 58 5.09 6.64 16.42
CA LEU A 58 5.66 7.53 15.41
C LEU A 58 4.93 8.88 15.35
N GLY A 59 3.92 9.12 16.21
CA GLY A 59 3.09 10.33 16.17
C GLY A 59 2.14 10.38 14.98
N PHE A 60 1.77 9.22 14.41
CA PHE A 60 1.05 9.09 13.16
C PHE A 60 -0.38 8.53 13.38
N ASP A 61 -1.34 8.99 12.56
CA ASP A 61 -2.71 8.49 12.61
C ASP A 61 -2.78 7.07 12.02
N PRO A 62 -3.19 6.06 12.80
CA PRO A 62 -3.32 4.68 12.32
C PRO A 62 -4.34 4.51 11.18
N ASP A 63 -5.30 5.42 11.03
CA ASP A 63 -6.30 5.35 9.97
C ASP A 63 -5.71 5.67 8.59
N LEU A 64 -4.56 6.32 8.53
CA LEU A 64 -3.85 6.63 7.28
C LEU A 64 -2.93 5.50 6.77
N VAL A 65 -2.85 4.37 7.47
CA VAL A 65 -1.94 3.27 7.12
C VAL A 65 -2.58 2.34 6.11
N TYR A 66 -2.16 2.44 4.86
CA TYR A 66 -2.60 1.59 3.75
C TYR A 66 -1.42 1.16 2.88
N VAL A 67 -1.63 0.09 2.12
CA VAL A 67 -0.74 -0.42 1.07
C VAL A 67 -1.57 -0.82 -0.15
N ILE A 68 -0.91 -0.99 -1.29
CA ILE A 68 -1.49 -1.50 -2.53
C ILE A 68 -0.66 -2.66 -3.07
N ASP A 69 -1.23 -3.44 -3.99
CA ASP A 69 -0.54 -4.51 -4.70
C ASP A 69 -0.55 -4.23 -6.22
N PRO A 70 0.25 -3.28 -6.71
CA PRO A 70 0.24 -2.90 -8.11
C PRO A 70 0.85 -4.00 -8.98
N PRO A 71 0.12 -4.45 -10.05
CA PRO A 71 0.59 -5.55 -10.88
C PRO A 71 1.93 -5.27 -11.56
N GLY A 72 2.96 -6.09 -11.29
CA GLY A 72 4.30 -5.95 -11.86
C GLY A 72 5.22 -4.97 -11.15
N PHE A 73 4.79 -4.39 -10.03
CA PHE A 73 5.58 -3.46 -9.23
C PHE A 73 5.92 -4.08 -7.88
N THR A 74 7.02 -3.63 -7.31
CA THR A 74 7.50 -4.06 -5.99
C THR A 74 7.60 -2.85 -5.07
N LEU A 75 7.24 -3.02 -3.80
CA LEU A 75 7.42 -2.00 -2.78
C LEU A 75 8.89 -1.56 -2.69
N ALA A 76 9.15 -0.28 -2.85
CA ALA A 76 10.46 0.32 -2.60
C ALA A 76 10.55 0.66 -1.10
N GLU A 77 11.06 -0.27 -0.28
CA GLU A 77 11.03 -0.19 1.18
C GLU A 77 11.59 1.14 1.74
N GLN A 78 12.63 1.68 1.09
CA GLN A 78 13.26 2.94 1.50
C GLN A 78 12.43 4.19 1.15
N SER A 79 11.35 4.03 0.37
CA SER A 79 10.47 5.14 -0.02
C SER A 79 9.36 5.41 0.98
N VAL A 80 9.21 4.54 1.98
CA VAL A 80 8.15 4.69 2.98
C VAL A 80 8.41 5.94 3.82
N GLY A 81 7.53 6.92 3.66
CA GLY A 81 7.56 8.19 4.39
C GLY A 81 6.31 8.34 5.25
N VAL A 82 6.52 8.66 6.51
CA VAL A 82 5.47 9.00 7.48
C VAL A 82 5.73 10.40 7.99
N SER A 83 4.73 11.27 7.92
CA SER A 83 4.78 12.64 8.38
C SER A 83 3.44 13.04 9.02
N ASP A 84 3.40 14.24 9.58
CA ASP A 84 2.17 14.86 10.10
C ASP A 84 1.08 15.07 9.03
N VAL A 85 1.51 15.14 7.75
CA VAL A 85 0.58 15.31 6.62
C VAL A 85 0.12 13.98 6.01
N GLY A 86 0.73 12.84 6.35
CA GLY A 86 0.26 11.54 5.84
C GLY A 86 1.33 10.48 5.61
N LEU A 87 0.92 9.43 4.90
CA LEU A 87 1.76 8.31 4.46
C LEU A 87 2.08 8.46 2.98
N SER A 88 3.33 8.20 2.60
CA SER A 88 3.75 8.08 1.20
C SER A 88 4.58 6.80 1.01
N VAL A 89 4.30 6.07 -0.06
CA VAL A 89 4.95 4.80 -0.40
C VAL A 89 5.11 4.69 -1.91
N ALA A 90 6.30 4.36 -2.39
CA ALA A 90 6.54 4.11 -3.81
C ALA A 90 6.64 2.61 -4.11
N TYR A 91 6.16 2.24 -5.28
CA TYR A 91 6.27 0.91 -5.86
C TYR A 91 6.96 1.03 -7.21
N THR A 92 7.96 0.21 -7.47
CA THR A 92 8.82 0.32 -8.67
C THR A 92 8.76 -0.96 -9.50
N ASP A 93 8.59 -0.81 -10.80
CA ASP A 93 8.91 -1.87 -11.76
C ASP A 93 10.44 -1.95 -11.88
N LEU A 94 11.02 -3.03 -11.35
CA LEU A 94 12.46 -3.22 -11.29
C LEU A 94 13.14 -3.36 -12.67
N LYS A 95 12.36 -3.59 -13.74
CA LYS A 95 12.90 -3.73 -15.10
C LYS A 95 13.00 -2.39 -15.82
N THR A 96 12.02 -1.51 -15.59
CA THR A 96 11.88 -0.25 -16.31
C THR A 96 12.19 0.97 -15.46
N GLY A 97 12.22 0.84 -14.13
CA GLY A 97 12.35 1.94 -13.19
C GLY A 97 11.09 2.82 -13.07
N VAL A 98 9.98 2.42 -13.71
CA VAL A 98 8.70 3.14 -13.60
C VAL A 98 8.17 3.03 -12.18
N VAL A 99 7.57 4.11 -11.69
CA VAL A 99 7.09 4.23 -10.31
C VAL A 99 5.58 4.45 -10.27
N ILE A 100 4.90 3.80 -9.34
CA ILE A 100 3.56 4.12 -8.86
C ILE A 100 3.69 4.58 -7.42
N THR A 101 3.10 5.72 -7.07
CA THR A 101 3.11 6.26 -5.71
C THR A 101 1.74 6.09 -5.06
N LEU A 102 1.73 5.61 -3.84
CA LEU A 102 0.60 5.67 -2.92
C LEU A 102 0.83 6.82 -1.94
N ARG A 103 -0.14 7.73 -1.82
CA ARG A 103 -0.17 8.76 -0.77
C ARG A 103 -1.51 8.69 -0.03
N VAL A 104 -1.47 8.86 1.27
CA VAL A 104 -2.67 8.88 2.12
C VAL A 104 -2.57 10.10 3.01
N GLU A 105 -3.56 10.98 2.94
CA GLU A 105 -3.56 12.26 3.65
C GLU A 105 -4.96 12.58 4.19
N PRO A 106 -5.10 13.38 5.27
CA PRO A 106 -6.38 13.88 5.71
C PRO A 106 -7.06 14.71 4.61
N GLY A 107 -8.35 14.52 4.41
CA GLY A 107 -9.08 15.31 3.42
C GLY A 107 -10.40 14.71 3.02
N THR A 108 -11.12 15.47 2.20
CA THR A 108 -12.40 15.06 1.61
C THR A 108 -12.47 15.47 0.16
N MET A 109 -13.05 14.63 -0.69
CA MET A 109 -13.25 14.91 -2.11
C MET A 109 -14.68 14.63 -2.51
N THR A 110 -15.19 15.44 -3.40
CA THR A 110 -16.52 15.35 -4.03
C THR A 110 -16.39 15.61 -5.52
N ASP A 111 -17.41 15.34 -6.30
CA ASP A 111 -17.41 15.66 -7.74
C ASP A 111 -17.22 17.18 -8.01
N ALA A 112 -17.66 18.03 -7.06
CA ALA A 112 -17.58 19.47 -7.21
C ALA A 112 -16.15 20.02 -7.01
N ASN A 113 -15.31 19.38 -6.20
CA ASN A 113 -13.96 19.86 -5.87
C ASN A 113 -12.84 18.96 -6.42
N CYS A 114 -13.17 17.92 -7.19
CA CYS A 114 -12.19 16.93 -7.59
C CYS A 114 -11.10 17.43 -8.56
N THR A 115 -11.30 18.58 -9.20
CA THR A 115 -10.28 19.23 -10.01
C THR A 115 -9.32 20.13 -9.22
N THR A 116 -9.71 20.52 -8.00
CA THR A 116 -8.96 21.50 -7.19
C THR A 116 -8.45 20.95 -5.88
N GLN A 117 -9.12 19.92 -5.32
CA GLN A 117 -8.72 19.32 -4.04
C GLN A 117 -7.38 18.59 -4.19
N ALA A 118 -6.40 18.97 -3.37
CA ALA A 118 -5.04 18.40 -3.40
C ALA A 118 -4.49 18.31 -4.85
N ALA A 119 -4.71 19.36 -5.64
CA ALA A 119 -4.30 19.40 -7.05
C ALA A 119 -2.78 19.56 -7.16
N PHE A 120 -2.15 18.75 -7.99
CA PHE A 120 -0.72 18.86 -8.32
C PHE A 120 -0.45 19.67 -9.60
N SER A 121 -1.50 20.22 -10.21
CA SER A 121 -1.43 21.08 -11.40
C SER A 121 -2.61 22.05 -11.43
N GLU A 122 -2.42 23.22 -12.01
CA GLU A 122 -3.50 24.20 -12.20
C GLU A 122 -4.62 23.71 -13.14
N HIS A 123 -4.28 22.81 -14.07
CA HIS A 123 -5.20 22.29 -15.06
C HIS A 123 -5.38 20.78 -14.87
N MET A 124 -6.28 20.43 -13.98
CA MET A 124 -6.67 19.04 -13.73
C MET A 124 -7.95 18.69 -14.48
N THR A 125 -7.96 17.54 -15.15
CA THR A 125 -9.22 16.89 -15.53
C THR A 125 -9.63 15.91 -14.45
N CYS A 126 -10.93 15.70 -14.28
CA CYS A 126 -11.45 14.76 -13.29
C CYS A 126 -12.68 14.04 -13.86
N VAL A 127 -12.66 12.70 -13.76
CA VAL A 127 -13.76 11.84 -14.20
C VAL A 127 -14.06 10.82 -13.13
N ARG A 128 -15.34 10.67 -12.78
CA ARG A 128 -15.78 9.61 -11.86
C ARG A 128 -15.55 8.23 -12.47
N ASP A 129 -15.00 7.31 -11.70
CA ASP A 129 -14.72 5.93 -12.08
C ASP A 129 -15.06 4.98 -10.92
N GLY A 130 -16.31 4.54 -10.87
CA GLY A 130 -16.84 3.79 -9.73
C GLY A 130 -16.82 4.59 -8.43
N ASN A 131 -16.14 4.09 -7.43
CA ASN A 131 -15.98 4.74 -6.11
C ASN A 131 -14.79 5.69 -6.03
N ALA A 132 -14.05 5.87 -7.12
CA ALA A 132 -12.87 6.70 -7.20
C ALA A 132 -13.04 7.82 -8.25
N TRP A 133 -12.11 8.76 -8.26
CA TRP A 133 -11.93 9.75 -9.31
C TRP A 133 -10.63 9.47 -10.06
N TYR A 134 -10.72 9.42 -11.37
CA TYR A 134 -9.55 9.42 -12.25
C TYR A 134 -9.22 10.85 -12.64
N ARG A 135 -7.99 11.27 -12.38
CA ARG A 135 -7.54 12.63 -12.65
C ARG A 135 -6.31 12.60 -13.53
N THR A 136 -6.18 13.64 -14.36
CA THR A 136 -4.97 13.86 -15.18
C THR A 136 -4.62 15.34 -15.21
N GLY A 137 -3.33 15.64 -15.20
CA GLY A 137 -2.81 17.01 -15.28
C GLY A 137 -1.32 17.04 -14.98
N GLY A 138 -0.61 18.05 -15.45
CA GLY A 138 0.81 18.24 -15.13
C GLY A 138 1.72 17.06 -15.45
N GLY A 139 1.37 16.22 -16.45
CA GLY A 139 2.15 15.03 -16.78
C GLY A 139 1.93 13.82 -15.84
N THR A 140 0.93 13.88 -14.98
CA THR A 140 0.57 12.83 -14.02
C THR A 140 -0.83 12.28 -14.30
N ILE A 141 -1.01 11.00 -14.04
CA ILE A 141 -2.31 10.32 -13.96
C ILE A 141 -2.50 9.80 -12.55
N GLU A 142 -3.72 9.88 -12.03
CA GLU A 142 -4.01 9.57 -10.63
C GLU A 142 -5.40 8.95 -10.46
N TYR A 143 -5.52 8.01 -9.54
CA TYR A 143 -6.78 7.62 -8.92
C TYR A 143 -6.85 8.16 -7.49
N VAL A 144 -7.94 8.81 -7.15
CA VAL A 144 -8.21 9.28 -5.79
C VAL A 144 -9.43 8.56 -5.24
N MET A 145 -9.30 8.03 -4.04
CA MET A 145 -10.38 7.36 -3.31
C MET A 145 -10.63 8.11 -2.00
N ALA A 146 -11.87 8.55 -1.77
CA ALA A 146 -12.25 9.09 -0.47
C ALA A 146 -12.55 7.97 0.50
N GLN A 147 -11.92 8.03 1.65
CA GLN A 147 -12.16 7.20 2.81
C GLN A 147 -12.72 8.09 3.94
N LYS A 148 -13.07 7.51 5.07
CA LYS A 148 -13.61 8.26 6.20
C LYS A 148 -12.58 9.26 6.74
N GLY A 149 -12.69 10.52 6.31
CA GLY A 149 -11.84 11.62 6.79
C GLY A 149 -10.48 11.75 6.12
N HIS A 150 -10.16 10.92 5.12
CA HIS A 150 -8.90 10.99 4.38
C HIS A 150 -9.04 10.63 2.90
N LEU A 151 -8.05 10.99 2.13
CA LEU A 151 -7.91 10.71 0.71
C LEU A 151 -6.75 9.73 0.49
N VAL A 152 -6.98 8.79 -0.40
CA VAL A 152 -5.96 7.86 -0.87
C VAL A 152 -5.70 8.16 -2.33
N HIS A 153 -4.47 8.52 -2.64
CA HIS A 153 -3.98 8.85 -3.95
C HIS A 153 -3.09 7.74 -4.48
N VAL A 154 -3.34 7.27 -5.69
CA VAL A 154 -2.47 6.34 -6.41
C VAL A 154 -2.11 6.98 -7.73
N ASP A 155 -0.88 7.43 -7.87
CA ASP A 155 -0.43 8.23 -9.01
C ASP A 155 0.78 7.63 -9.72
N ALA A 156 0.97 8.05 -10.98
CA ALA A 156 2.11 7.71 -11.81
C ALA A 156 2.32 8.76 -12.90
N GLU A 157 3.52 8.77 -13.49
CA GLU A 157 3.83 9.60 -14.66
C GLU A 157 2.96 9.17 -15.87
N GLN A 158 2.35 10.14 -16.50
CA GLN A 158 1.50 9.95 -17.69
C GLN A 158 2.31 9.30 -18.82
N GLY A 159 1.74 8.25 -19.44
CA GLY A 159 2.39 7.52 -20.53
C GLY A 159 3.36 6.43 -20.06
N LYS A 160 3.74 6.39 -18.80
CA LYS A 160 4.58 5.30 -18.23
C LYS A 160 3.75 4.15 -17.68
N VAL A 161 2.56 4.44 -17.16
CA VAL A 161 1.62 3.46 -16.62
C VAL A 161 0.28 3.61 -17.35
N THR A 162 -0.36 2.49 -17.71
CA THR A 162 -1.68 2.52 -18.32
C THR A 162 -2.76 2.80 -17.27
N ARG A 163 -3.86 3.44 -17.67
CA ARG A 163 -5.01 3.67 -16.78
C ARG A 163 -5.52 2.37 -16.14
N GLU A 164 -5.48 1.25 -16.88
CA GLU A 164 -5.94 -0.05 -16.38
C GLU A 164 -5.04 -0.57 -15.23
N VAL A 165 -3.71 -0.49 -15.39
CA VAL A 165 -2.76 -0.87 -14.34
C VAL A 165 -2.96 0.00 -13.12
N LEU A 166 -3.06 1.32 -13.30
CA LEU A 166 -3.28 2.26 -12.20
C LEU A 166 -4.62 2.00 -11.48
N ARG A 167 -5.70 1.69 -12.23
CA ARG A 167 -6.99 1.30 -11.66
C ARG A 167 -6.89 0.04 -10.80
N LYS A 168 -6.24 -1.01 -11.32
CA LYS A 168 -6.01 -2.25 -10.55
C LYS A 168 -5.21 -2.00 -9.29
N SER A 169 -4.20 -1.13 -9.37
CA SER A 169 -3.41 -0.72 -8.21
C SER A 169 -4.30 -0.03 -7.16
N ALA A 170 -5.13 0.92 -7.56
CA ALA A 170 -6.07 1.58 -6.66
C ALA A 170 -7.09 0.61 -6.04
N GLN A 171 -7.59 -0.34 -6.83
CA GLN A 171 -8.55 -1.35 -6.37
C GLN A 171 -7.94 -2.39 -5.40
N SER A 172 -6.62 -2.53 -5.39
CA SER A 172 -5.90 -3.42 -4.47
C SER A 172 -5.62 -2.81 -3.10
N LEU A 173 -6.16 -1.61 -2.83
CA LEU A 173 -5.99 -0.91 -1.56
C LEU A 173 -6.42 -1.78 -0.37
N ARG A 174 -5.52 -1.94 0.60
CA ARG A 174 -5.76 -2.75 1.80
C ARG A 174 -4.94 -2.27 2.99
N ARG A 175 -5.21 -2.81 4.16
CA ARG A 175 -4.31 -2.72 5.31
C ARG A 175 -3.09 -3.62 5.11
N PRO A 176 -1.91 -3.26 5.65
CA PRO A 176 -0.71 -4.08 5.50
C PRO A 176 -0.86 -5.45 6.14
N TYR A 177 -0.17 -6.44 5.58
CA TYR A 177 0.04 -7.72 6.24
C TYR A 177 1.03 -7.58 7.41
N LYS A 178 1.04 -8.56 8.33
CA LYS A 178 1.98 -8.57 9.45
C LYS A 178 3.44 -8.55 8.99
N SER A 179 3.73 -9.21 7.88
CA SER A 179 5.07 -9.24 7.26
C SER A 179 5.53 -7.90 6.70
N GLU A 180 4.59 -7.04 6.25
CA GLU A 180 4.87 -5.73 5.69
C GLU A 180 4.99 -4.65 6.78
N LEU A 181 4.36 -4.88 7.93
CA LEU A 181 4.25 -3.89 8.99
C LEU A 181 5.61 -3.34 9.48
N PRO A 182 6.69 -4.13 9.62
CA PRO A 182 8.00 -3.60 10.01
C PRO A 182 8.60 -2.60 9.02
N VAL A 183 8.25 -2.71 7.72
CA VAL A 183 8.70 -1.81 6.66
C VAL A 183 7.84 -0.54 6.65
N ILE A 184 6.51 -0.71 6.68
CA ILE A 184 5.56 0.42 6.60
C ILE A 184 5.56 1.25 7.89
N LEU A 185 5.60 0.59 9.05
CA LEU A 185 5.66 1.21 10.37
C LEU A 185 6.74 0.49 11.19
N PRO A 186 7.98 0.95 11.16
CA PRO A 186 9.03 0.35 11.98
C PRO A 186 8.64 0.37 13.46
N PRO A 187 9.11 -0.60 14.26
CA PRO A 187 8.84 -0.61 15.69
C PRO A 187 9.39 0.65 16.36
N ALA A 188 8.73 1.08 17.44
CA ALA A 188 9.24 2.21 18.22
C ALA A 188 10.71 1.97 18.60
N ARG A 189 11.51 3.00 18.45
CA ARG A 189 12.89 2.96 18.93
C ARG A 189 12.86 2.86 20.45
N THR A 190 13.28 1.72 20.97
CA THR A 190 13.44 1.50 22.42
C THR A 190 14.80 1.95 22.93
N ALA A 191 15.64 2.44 22.03
CA ALA A 191 16.97 2.91 22.40
C ALA A 191 16.86 4.17 23.26
N VAL A 192 17.40 4.11 24.46
CA VAL A 192 17.76 5.30 25.25
C VAL A 192 18.61 6.19 24.34
N PRO A 193 18.36 7.51 24.29
CA PRO A 193 19.20 8.42 23.53
C PRO A 193 20.65 8.13 23.88
N VAL A 194 21.47 7.81 22.88
CA VAL A 194 22.92 7.65 23.10
C VAL A 194 23.43 9.04 23.45
N GLU A 195 23.92 9.22 24.70
CA GLU A 195 24.64 10.41 25.03
C GLU A 195 25.83 10.54 24.05
N ARG A 196 25.84 11.62 23.31
CA ARG A 196 26.97 11.96 22.47
C ARG A 196 28.12 12.38 23.39
N GLY A 197 28.97 11.42 23.72
CA GLY A 197 30.14 11.65 24.56
C GLY A 197 31.22 12.54 23.90
N ASP A 198 31.00 12.98 22.69
CA ASP A 198 31.85 13.88 21.93
C ASP A 198 31.46 15.38 22.09
N LEU A 199 30.31 15.66 22.68
CA LEU A 199 29.89 17.04 22.95
C LEU A 199 30.28 17.47 24.35
N PRO A 200 30.86 18.69 24.50
CA PRO A 200 31.14 19.24 25.84
C PRO A 200 29.83 19.40 26.61
N THR A 201 29.92 19.23 27.93
CA THR A 201 28.79 19.30 28.86
C THR A 201 28.02 20.63 28.84
N ASN A 202 28.63 21.68 28.29
CA ASN A 202 28.06 23.00 28.11
C ASN A 202 28.41 23.52 26.72
N GLY A 203 27.42 23.91 25.95
CA GLY A 203 27.55 24.46 24.60
C GLY A 203 26.69 23.72 23.59
N ASP A 204 26.35 24.38 22.52
CA ASP A 204 25.54 23.83 21.43
C ASP A 204 26.33 22.94 20.44
N GLY A 205 27.64 22.74 20.72
CA GLY A 205 28.54 21.99 19.84
C GLY A 205 28.85 22.67 18.52
N ALA A 206 28.38 23.89 18.31
CA ALA A 206 28.75 24.68 17.14
C ALA A 206 30.20 25.10 17.18
N PRO A 207 30.93 25.11 16.04
CA PRO A 207 32.26 25.68 15.97
C PRO A 207 32.22 27.14 16.43
N ASN A 208 33.14 27.51 17.27
CA ASN A 208 33.30 28.93 17.69
C ASN A 208 33.67 29.77 16.44
N ASN A 209 32.71 30.54 15.94
CA ASN A 209 32.86 31.42 14.79
C ASN A 209 33.36 32.82 15.22
N GLU A 210 33.87 33.00 16.46
CA GLU A 210 34.52 34.25 16.84
C GLU A 210 35.77 34.41 15.99
N VAL A 211 35.69 35.29 15.01
CA VAL A 211 36.86 35.77 14.28
C VAL A 211 37.68 36.56 15.28
N GLY A 212 38.74 35.95 15.80
CA GLY A 212 39.69 36.66 16.63
C GLY A 212 40.13 37.94 15.90
N LYS A 213 40.26 39.04 16.62
CA LYS A 213 40.82 40.30 16.10
C LYS A 213 42.24 40.01 15.62
N GLY A 214 42.36 39.45 14.43
CA GLY A 214 43.58 39.33 13.70
C GLY A 214 43.71 40.56 12.82
N GLY A 215 44.69 41.34 13.11
CA GLY A 215 45.02 42.54 12.42
C GLY A 215 45.51 42.36 10.99
#